data_ab7d3f88a67723179fe58fc1cfd5844d
#
_entry.id   ab7d3f88a67723179fe58fc1cfd5844d
#
_cell.length_a   1.000
_cell.length_b   1.000
_cell.length_c   1.000
_cell.angle_alpha   90.00
_cell.angle_beta   90.00
_cell.angle_gamma   90.00
#
_symmetry.space_group_name_H-M   'P 1'
#
loop_
_entity.id
_entity.type
_entity.pdbx_description
1 polymer ?
#
loop_
_entity_poly.entity_id
_entity_poly.type
_entity_poly.pdbx_seq_one_letter_code
_entity_poly.pdbx_strand_id
1 'polypeptide(L)'
;LAGRVTLDEFKGLVACGGFSYGDVLGAGEGWAKTILFNADAKEQFQQFFNRPDTFTLGVCNGCQMLSNLKSLIPGAENWPHFVRNTSEQFEARLSLVRVEPSPSVLLQGMVGSYMPIAVAHGEGRAEFKTMDADSFSASGSVALRYLDNYKEPTEIYPANPNGSPMGITGVTTEDGRATIMMPHPERVFRTVTNSWHPDNWQEDGA
;
A
#
# COMPACT_ATOMS: atom_id res chain seq x y z
N LEU A 1 -4.39 13.67 -18.56
CA LEU A 1 -3.49 14.63 -19.22
C LEU A 1 -4.11 15.23 -20.50
N ALA A 2 -4.94 14.48 -21.22
CA ALA A 2 -5.58 14.96 -22.45
C ALA A 2 -6.91 15.75 -22.21
N GLY A 3 -7.31 15.96 -20.98
CA GLY A 3 -8.52 16.70 -20.61
C GLY A 3 -9.83 16.06 -21.05
N ARG A 4 -9.83 14.76 -21.39
CA ARG A 4 -11.04 14.07 -21.87
C ARG A 4 -11.99 13.64 -20.78
N VAL A 5 -11.48 13.48 -19.54
CA VAL A 5 -12.21 13.04 -18.36
C VAL A 5 -11.66 13.82 -17.17
N THR A 6 -12.51 14.21 -16.23
CA THR A 6 -12.14 14.80 -14.95
C THR A 6 -12.34 13.80 -13.82
N LEU A 7 -11.75 14.05 -12.65
CA LEU A 7 -11.92 13.18 -11.48
C LEU A 7 -13.19 13.48 -10.68
N ASP A 8 -13.96 14.50 -11.06
CA ASP A 8 -15.14 14.97 -10.33
C ASP A 8 -16.25 13.92 -10.23
N GLU A 9 -16.40 13.11 -11.28
CA GLU A 9 -17.46 12.09 -11.39
C GLU A 9 -17.13 10.81 -10.59
N PHE A 10 -15.88 10.63 -10.14
CA PHE A 10 -15.44 9.41 -9.49
C PHE A 10 -15.48 9.55 -7.97
N LYS A 11 -15.84 8.44 -7.30
CA LYS A 11 -15.83 8.30 -5.84
C LYS A 11 -14.63 7.53 -5.33
N GLY A 12 -14.09 6.64 -6.13
CA GLY A 12 -12.95 5.81 -5.80
C GLY A 12 -11.80 5.95 -6.77
N LEU A 13 -10.58 6.03 -6.26
CA LEU A 13 -9.34 5.93 -7.01
C LEU A 13 -8.62 4.65 -6.60
N VAL A 14 -8.39 3.74 -7.55
CA VAL A 14 -7.57 2.55 -7.32
C VAL A 14 -6.33 2.63 -8.21
N ALA A 15 -5.18 2.86 -7.58
CA ALA A 15 -3.88 2.84 -8.23
C ALA A 15 -3.30 1.43 -8.15
N CYS A 16 -3.30 0.72 -9.28
CA CYS A 16 -2.89 -0.68 -9.37
C CYS A 16 -1.37 -0.86 -9.30
N GLY A 17 -0.94 -2.08 -9.01
CA GLY A 17 0.43 -2.53 -9.16
C GLY A 17 0.88 -2.55 -10.62
N GLY A 18 2.17 -2.67 -10.86
CA GLY A 18 2.77 -2.75 -12.18
C GLY A 18 4.15 -2.09 -12.24
N PHE A 19 4.59 -1.78 -13.46
CA PHE A 19 5.85 -1.08 -13.74
C PHE A 19 5.55 0.12 -14.65
N SER A 20 5.02 1.19 -14.06
CA SER A 20 4.70 2.40 -14.81
C SER A 20 5.99 3.15 -15.17
N TYR A 21 6.04 3.65 -16.42
CA TYR A 21 7.19 4.40 -16.93
C TYR A 21 8.53 3.64 -16.92
N GLY A 22 8.51 2.31 -16.92
CA GLY A 22 9.71 1.48 -16.95
C GLY A 22 10.55 1.63 -15.66
N ASP A 23 9.90 1.76 -14.51
CA ASP A 23 10.53 1.94 -13.21
C ASP A 23 11.67 0.91 -12.97
N VAL A 24 12.90 1.38 -13.02
CA VAL A 24 14.10 0.59 -12.71
C VAL A 24 14.55 0.86 -11.29
N LEU A 25 14.59 2.15 -10.92
CA LEU A 25 14.85 2.65 -9.56
C LEU A 25 13.94 3.85 -9.33
N GLY A 26 13.39 3.98 -8.14
CA GLY A 26 12.40 5.02 -7.82
C GLY A 26 11.01 4.67 -8.39
N ALA A 27 10.57 3.44 -8.18
CA ALA A 27 9.27 2.96 -8.63
C ALA A 27 8.11 3.85 -8.15
N GLY A 28 7.14 4.10 -9.04
CA GLY A 28 6.04 5.03 -8.81
C GLY A 28 6.38 6.51 -8.99
N GLU A 29 7.66 6.92 -9.00
CA GLU A 29 8.04 8.32 -9.14
C GLU A 29 7.68 8.91 -10.50
N GLY A 30 7.92 8.18 -11.60
CA GLY A 30 7.59 8.66 -12.93
C GLY A 30 6.10 8.97 -13.07
N TRP A 31 5.26 8.09 -12.52
CA TRP A 31 3.82 8.28 -12.49
C TRP A 31 3.42 9.48 -11.61
N ALA A 32 3.95 9.56 -10.39
CA ALA A 32 3.70 10.70 -9.50
C ALA A 32 4.17 12.02 -10.10
N LYS A 33 5.37 12.07 -10.70
CA LYS A 33 5.91 13.27 -11.35
C LYS A 33 5.06 13.73 -12.52
N THR A 34 4.48 12.80 -13.29
CA THR A 34 3.55 13.15 -14.38
C THR A 34 2.33 13.91 -13.85
N ILE A 35 1.84 13.57 -12.66
CA ILE A 35 0.74 14.29 -12.00
C ILE A 35 1.24 15.62 -11.42
N LEU A 36 2.33 15.61 -10.66
CA LEU A 36 2.82 16.78 -9.93
C LEU A 36 3.27 17.94 -10.86
N PHE A 37 3.84 17.60 -12.03
CA PHE A 37 4.35 18.60 -12.99
C PHE A 37 3.34 18.97 -14.10
N ASN A 38 2.14 18.41 -14.06
CA ASN A 38 1.03 18.85 -14.90
C ASN A 38 0.01 19.61 -14.03
N ALA A 39 -0.17 20.91 -14.27
CA ALA A 39 -0.99 21.77 -13.42
C ALA A 39 -2.44 21.27 -13.31
N ASP A 40 -3.06 20.92 -14.44
CA ASP A 40 -4.45 20.47 -14.49
C ASP A 40 -4.62 19.11 -13.77
N ALA A 41 -3.70 18.19 -14.00
CA ALA A 41 -3.73 16.89 -13.31
C ALA A 41 -3.54 17.07 -11.81
N LYS A 42 -2.55 17.84 -11.38
CA LYS A 42 -2.29 18.12 -9.97
C LYS A 42 -3.50 18.70 -9.28
N GLU A 43 -4.15 19.69 -9.89
CA GLU A 43 -5.35 20.32 -9.35
C GLU A 43 -6.49 19.30 -9.20
N GLN A 44 -6.76 18.48 -10.23
CA GLN A 44 -7.82 17.47 -10.18
C GLN A 44 -7.56 16.42 -9.07
N PHE A 45 -6.31 15.94 -8.94
CA PHE A 45 -5.95 15.00 -7.88
C PHE A 45 -6.09 15.65 -6.49
N GLN A 46 -5.66 16.89 -6.34
CA GLN A 46 -5.80 17.62 -5.09
C GLN A 46 -7.27 17.83 -4.71
N GLN A 47 -8.11 18.20 -5.67
CA GLN A 47 -9.56 18.34 -5.46
C GLN A 47 -10.18 16.99 -5.08
N PHE A 48 -9.81 15.90 -5.79
CA PHE A 48 -10.31 14.56 -5.50
C PHE A 48 -9.99 14.13 -4.07
N PHE A 49 -8.73 14.26 -3.63
CA PHE A 49 -8.32 13.86 -2.28
C PHE A 49 -8.95 14.70 -1.17
N ASN A 50 -9.27 15.95 -1.45
CA ASN A 50 -9.92 16.84 -0.49
C ASN A 50 -11.43 16.62 -0.35
N ARG A 51 -12.08 15.94 -1.29
CA ARG A 51 -13.52 15.65 -1.20
C ARG A 51 -13.78 14.61 -0.11
N PRO A 52 -14.74 14.84 0.82
CA PRO A 52 -15.01 13.92 1.93
C PRO A 52 -15.74 12.64 1.50
N ASP A 53 -16.25 12.59 0.28
CA ASP A 53 -17.04 11.49 -0.26
C ASP A 53 -16.25 10.60 -1.23
N THR A 54 -14.92 10.67 -1.19
CA THR A 54 -14.02 9.85 -2.02
C THR A 54 -13.14 8.95 -1.17
N PHE A 55 -12.68 7.84 -1.77
CA PHE A 55 -11.68 6.96 -1.18
C PHE A 55 -10.59 6.60 -2.18
N THR A 56 -9.45 6.16 -1.66
CA THR A 56 -8.27 5.82 -2.46
C THR A 56 -7.63 4.53 -1.97
N LEU A 57 -7.27 3.66 -2.93
CA LEU A 57 -6.44 2.48 -2.69
C LEU A 57 -5.21 2.52 -3.59
N GLY A 58 -4.04 2.34 -3.01
CA GLY A 58 -2.79 2.11 -3.75
C GLY A 58 -2.18 0.76 -3.46
N VAL A 59 -1.86 0.00 -4.50
CA VAL A 59 -1.26 -1.33 -4.37
C VAL A 59 0.08 -1.36 -5.11
N CYS A 60 1.15 -1.81 -4.45
CA CYS A 60 2.49 -1.99 -5.01
C CYS A 60 2.99 -0.72 -5.72
N ASN A 61 3.09 -0.70 -7.05
CA ASN A 61 3.47 0.51 -7.80
C ASN A 61 2.51 1.69 -7.55
N GLY A 62 1.21 1.42 -7.40
CA GLY A 62 0.23 2.43 -7.00
C GLY A 62 0.44 2.94 -5.58
N CYS A 63 0.87 2.09 -4.65
CA CYS A 63 1.29 2.49 -3.31
C CYS A 63 2.48 3.44 -3.37
N GLN A 64 3.50 3.10 -4.14
CA GLN A 64 4.69 3.95 -4.34
C GLN A 64 4.32 5.30 -4.98
N MET A 65 3.45 5.29 -5.99
CA MET A 65 2.96 6.51 -6.64
C MET A 65 2.24 7.42 -5.64
N LEU A 66 1.28 6.89 -4.87
CA LEU A 66 0.51 7.67 -3.89
C LEU A 66 1.39 8.16 -2.73
N SER A 67 2.36 7.37 -2.28
CA SER A 67 3.37 7.79 -1.31
C SER A 67 4.17 9.02 -1.81
N ASN A 68 4.47 9.08 -3.11
CA ASN A 68 5.11 10.24 -3.72
C ASN A 68 4.17 11.43 -3.94
N LEU A 69 2.84 11.21 -3.90
CA LEU A 69 1.80 12.25 -3.95
C LEU A 69 1.33 12.71 -2.56
N LYS A 70 1.95 12.26 -1.48
CA LYS A 70 1.49 12.50 -0.09
C LYS A 70 1.24 13.99 0.24
N SER A 71 1.92 14.91 -0.44
CA SER A 71 1.68 16.35 -0.29
C SER A 71 0.32 16.84 -0.81
N LEU A 72 -0.38 16.02 -1.61
CA LEU A 72 -1.72 16.31 -2.13
C LEU A 72 -2.82 15.58 -1.33
N ILE A 73 -2.46 14.63 -0.47
CA ILE A 73 -3.38 13.75 0.25
C ILE A 73 -3.45 14.20 1.71
N PRO A 74 -4.59 14.76 2.17
CA PRO A 74 -4.75 15.17 3.57
C PRO A 74 -4.50 14.01 4.55
N GLY A 75 -3.66 14.24 5.57
CA GLY A 75 -3.31 13.25 6.58
C GLY A 75 -2.26 12.20 6.14
N ALA A 76 -1.61 12.41 4.99
CA ALA A 76 -0.55 11.53 4.48
C ALA A 76 0.87 12.10 4.63
N GLU A 77 1.03 13.24 5.28
CA GLU A 77 2.30 13.99 5.33
C GLU A 77 3.45 13.14 5.90
N ASN A 78 3.14 12.27 6.84
CA ASN A 78 4.10 11.40 7.52
C ASN A 78 4.22 9.99 6.91
N TRP A 79 3.56 9.72 5.80
CA TRP A 79 3.67 8.42 5.13
C TRP A 79 5.12 8.13 4.73
N PRO A 80 5.54 6.84 4.83
CA PRO A 80 6.87 6.45 4.37
C PRO A 80 6.98 6.55 2.85
N HIS A 81 8.19 6.70 2.33
CA HIS A 81 8.53 6.29 0.97
C HIS A 81 8.76 4.80 0.93
N PHE A 82 8.54 4.17 -0.22
CA PHE A 82 8.82 2.76 -0.42
C PHE A 82 10.02 2.63 -1.34
N VAL A 83 11.12 2.12 -0.76
CA VAL A 83 12.44 2.10 -1.39
C VAL A 83 12.94 0.67 -1.55
N ARG A 84 14.13 0.51 -2.13
CA ARG A 84 14.76 -0.77 -2.42
C ARG A 84 14.74 -1.72 -1.21
N ASN A 85 14.38 -2.97 -1.46
CA ASN A 85 14.39 -4.03 -0.45
C ASN A 85 15.79 -4.22 0.13
N THR A 86 15.89 -4.61 1.41
CA THR A 86 17.18 -4.92 2.05
C THR A 86 17.92 -6.08 1.39
N SER A 87 17.19 -7.02 0.77
CA SER A 87 17.77 -8.12 -0.01
C SER A 87 18.39 -7.67 -1.32
N GLU A 88 18.17 -6.43 -1.74
CA GLU A 88 18.57 -5.89 -3.05
C GLU A 88 18.00 -6.65 -4.26
N GLN A 89 17.01 -7.50 -4.03
CA GLN A 89 16.39 -8.34 -5.05
C GLN A 89 14.90 -8.06 -5.19
N PHE A 90 14.34 -8.53 -6.31
CA PHE A 90 12.91 -8.63 -6.49
C PHE A 90 12.38 -9.82 -5.67
N GLU A 91 11.57 -9.53 -4.67
CA GLU A 91 10.95 -10.53 -3.81
C GLU A 91 9.60 -10.96 -4.37
N ALA A 92 9.46 -12.26 -4.64
CA ALA A 92 8.22 -12.86 -5.14
C ALA A 92 7.84 -14.05 -4.24
N ARG A 93 6.89 -13.85 -3.33
CA ARG A 93 6.47 -14.89 -2.36
C ARG A 93 5.13 -14.64 -1.73
N LEU A 94 4.57 -15.63 -1.04
CA LEU A 94 3.51 -15.43 -0.07
C LEU A 94 4.13 -15.04 1.27
N SER A 95 3.59 -14.02 1.90
CA SER A 95 3.92 -13.60 3.26
C SER A 95 2.65 -13.51 4.08
N LEU A 96 2.75 -13.72 5.39
CA LEU A 96 1.61 -13.54 6.28
C LEU A 96 1.53 -12.07 6.70
N VAL A 97 0.33 -11.49 6.63
CA VAL A 97 0.07 -10.14 7.16
C VAL A 97 -1.08 -10.17 8.15
N ARG A 98 -1.10 -9.17 9.05
CA ARG A 98 -2.23 -8.87 9.91
C ARG A 98 -2.79 -7.50 9.56
N VAL A 99 -4.14 -7.42 9.58
CA VAL A 99 -4.83 -6.12 9.55
C VAL A 99 -4.76 -5.48 10.94
N GLU A 100 -4.11 -4.33 11.01
CA GLU A 100 -3.95 -3.59 12.26
C GLU A 100 -5.19 -2.73 12.56
N PRO A 101 -5.44 -2.42 13.85
CA PRO A 101 -6.42 -1.41 14.22
C PRO A 101 -6.04 -0.06 13.59
N SER A 102 -6.84 0.40 12.66
CA SER A 102 -6.59 1.65 11.94
C SER A 102 -7.90 2.26 11.45
N PRO A 103 -7.94 3.55 11.12
CA PRO A 103 -9.15 4.21 10.60
C PRO A 103 -9.52 3.81 9.17
N SER A 104 -8.71 2.99 8.48
CA SER A 104 -8.94 2.62 7.07
C SER A 104 -10.38 2.16 6.80
N VAL A 105 -11.10 2.92 5.98
CA VAL A 105 -12.48 2.57 5.58
C VAL A 105 -12.52 1.30 4.73
N LEU A 106 -11.42 0.98 4.04
CA LEU A 106 -11.30 -0.20 3.18
C LEU A 106 -11.07 -1.51 3.96
N LEU A 107 -10.52 -1.40 5.18
CA LEU A 107 -10.21 -2.55 6.05
C LEU A 107 -11.17 -2.64 7.24
N GLN A 108 -12.24 -1.86 7.21
CA GLN A 108 -13.26 -1.86 8.26
C GLN A 108 -13.89 -3.23 8.42
N GLY A 109 -13.96 -3.72 9.66
CA GLY A 109 -14.47 -5.06 9.97
C GLY A 109 -13.46 -6.20 9.79
N MET A 110 -12.22 -5.91 9.33
CA MET A 110 -11.17 -6.91 9.12
C MET A 110 -10.08 -6.87 10.19
N VAL A 111 -10.15 -5.97 11.16
CA VAL A 111 -9.13 -5.82 12.21
C VAL A 111 -8.86 -7.15 12.91
N GLY A 112 -7.58 -7.51 13.03
CA GLY A 112 -7.12 -8.76 13.62
C GLY A 112 -7.14 -9.95 12.65
N SER A 113 -7.61 -9.81 11.42
CA SER A 113 -7.52 -10.86 10.41
C SER A 113 -6.06 -11.12 10.01
N TYR A 114 -5.75 -12.38 9.81
CA TYR A 114 -4.47 -12.87 9.30
C TYR A 114 -4.66 -13.36 7.88
N MET A 115 -3.85 -12.88 6.95
CA MET A 115 -3.99 -13.22 5.54
C MET A 115 -2.65 -13.60 4.92
N PRO A 116 -2.54 -14.76 4.25
CA PRO A 116 -1.46 -14.96 3.31
C PRO A 116 -1.67 -14.00 2.14
N ILE A 117 -0.65 -13.25 1.77
CA ILE A 117 -0.75 -12.23 0.72
C ILE A 117 0.45 -12.31 -0.22
N ALA A 118 0.22 -12.04 -1.49
CA ALA A 118 1.28 -12.09 -2.48
C ALA A 118 2.16 -10.83 -2.41
N VAL A 119 3.46 -11.03 -2.35
CA VAL A 119 4.50 -10.01 -2.49
C VAL A 119 5.15 -10.17 -3.86
N ALA A 120 5.35 -9.07 -4.60
CA ALA A 120 6.01 -9.07 -5.90
C ALA A 120 6.60 -7.67 -6.17
N HIS A 121 7.73 -7.34 -5.52
CA HIS A 121 8.37 -6.03 -5.68
C HIS A 121 9.88 -6.05 -5.34
N GLY A 122 10.62 -5.16 -5.99
CA GLY A 122 12.04 -4.89 -5.69
C GLY A 122 12.24 -3.68 -4.76
N GLU A 123 11.23 -2.84 -4.67
CA GLU A 123 11.24 -1.60 -3.89
C GLU A 123 9.98 -1.52 -3.03
N GLY A 124 9.98 -2.20 -1.88
CA GLY A 124 8.83 -2.27 -0.99
C GLY A 124 9.12 -1.90 0.47
N ARG A 125 10.37 -1.57 0.79
CA ARG A 125 10.78 -1.23 2.16
C ARG A 125 10.30 0.16 2.54
N ALA A 126 9.51 0.24 3.60
CA ALA A 126 9.06 1.50 4.16
C ALA A 126 10.25 2.30 4.74
N GLU A 127 10.44 3.52 4.25
CA GLU A 127 11.46 4.46 4.71
C GLU A 127 10.80 5.73 5.23
N PHE A 128 10.94 5.97 6.52
CA PHE A 128 10.39 7.13 7.21
C PHE A 128 11.41 8.28 7.23
N LYS A 129 11.01 9.48 6.78
CA LYS A 129 11.89 10.67 6.70
C LYS A 129 11.44 11.82 7.57
N THR A 130 10.13 11.96 7.79
CA THR A 130 9.53 13.07 8.53
C THR A 130 9.24 12.72 9.98
N MET A 131 8.98 11.46 10.25
CA MET A 131 8.66 10.89 11.55
C MET A 131 9.34 9.52 11.61
N ASP A 132 9.80 9.05 12.75
CA ASP A 132 10.33 7.70 12.90
C ASP A 132 9.20 6.64 12.89
N ALA A 133 9.59 5.37 12.68
CA ALA A 133 8.62 4.27 12.54
C ALA A 133 7.82 4.02 13.83
N ASP A 134 8.42 4.19 15.00
CA ASP A 134 7.76 4.00 16.29
C ASP A 134 6.67 5.06 16.52
N SER A 135 7.01 6.33 16.30
CA SER A 135 6.07 7.45 16.39
C SER A 135 4.92 7.31 15.36
N PHE A 136 5.25 6.90 14.11
CA PHE A 136 4.23 6.62 13.10
C PHE A 136 3.35 5.44 13.49
N SER A 137 3.91 4.39 14.05
CA SER A 137 3.14 3.25 14.57
C SER A 137 2.19 3.66 15.69
N ALA A 138 2.63 4.53 16.59
CA ALA A 138 1.82 5.04 17.70
C ALA A 138 0.67 5.96 17.23
N SER A 139 0.75 6.55 16.03
CA SER A 139 -0.34 7.39 15.48
C SER A 139 -1.60 6.60 15.09
N GLY A 140 -1.52 5.26 14.98
CA GLY A 140 -2.63 4.42 14.54
C GLY A 140 -2.83 4.36 13.03
N SER A 141 -1.91 4.92 12.24
CA SER A 141 -2.00 4.96 10.77
C SER A 141 -1.42 3.71 10.08
N VAL A 142 -0.91 2.75 10.82
CA VAL A 142 -0.46 1.45 10.27
C VAL A 142 -1.67 0.58 9.99
N ALA A 143 -1.83 0.15 8.74
CA ALA A 143 -2.96 -0.66 8.29
C ALA A 143 -2.63 -2.16 8.19
N LEU A 144 -1.39 -2.49 7.76
CA LEU A 144 -0.93 -3.87 7.61
C LEU A 144 0.50 -4.03 8.12
N ARG A 145 0.78 -5.22 8.73
CA ARG A 145 2.13 -5.64 9.12
C ARG A 145 2.44 -7.05 8.64
N TYR A 146 3.68 -7.28 8.23
CA TYR A 146 4.23 -8.62 8.06
C TYR A 146 4.40 -9.32 9.41
N LEU A 147 4.09 -10.61 9.43
CA LEU A 147 4.16 -11.46 10.61
C LEU A 147 5.09 -12.63 10.40
N ASP A 148 5.64 -13.12 11.48
CA ASP A 148 6.35 -14.40 11.53
C ASP A 148 5.38 -15.60 11.70
N ASN A 149 5.92 -16.81 11.87
CA ASN A 149 5.14 -18.03 12.07
C ASN A 149 4.43 -18.10 13.43
N TYR A 150 4.77 -17.21 14.37
CA TYR A 150 4.10 -17.07 15.66
C TYR A 150 3.01 -16.00 15.66
N LYS A 151 2.77 -15.38 14.49
CA LYS A 151 1.81 -14.29 14.29
C LYS A 151 2.22 -12.99 14.96
N GLU A 152 3.52 -12.79 15.17
CA GLU A 152 4.06 -11.53 15.72
C GLU A 152 4.65 -10.68 14.59
N PRO A 153 4.50 -9.34 14.67
CA PRO A 153 5.15 -8.43 13.73
C PRO A 153 6.65 -8.67 13.66
N THR A 154 7.19 -8.74 12.44
CA THR A 154 8.59 -9.13 12.28
C THR A 154 9.35 -8.27 11.29
N GLU A 155 10.64 -8.10 11.54
CA GLU A 155 11.63 -7.53 10.61
C GLU A 155 12.51 -8.60 9.97
N ILE A 156 12.30 -9.87 10.36
CA ILE A 156 13.21 -10.97 9.99
C ILE A 156 12.81 -11.55 8.62
N TYR A 157 13.80 -11.59 7.72
CA TYR A 157 13.67 -12.33 6.46
C TYR A 157 13.60 -13.86 6.72
N PRO A 158 12.79 -14.64 5.99
CA PRO A 158 11.97 -14.27 4.82
C PRO A 158 10.54 -13.83 5.13
N ALA A 159 10.10 -13.82 6.37
CA ALA A 159 8.75 -13.46 6.76
C ALA A 159 8.43 -11.99 6.45
N ASN A 160 9.41 -11.10 6.68
CA ASN A 160 9.40 -9.73 6.17
C ASN A 160 10.32 -9.67 4.93
N PRO A 161 9.76 -9.70 3.71
CA PRO A 161 10.57 -9.87 2.51
C PRO A 161 11.33 -8.61 2.07
N ASN A 162 10.92 -7.43 2.53
CA ASN A 162 11.50 -6.17 2.05
C ASN A 162 12.34 -5.43 3.11
N GLY A 163 12.29 -5.86 4.38
CA GLY A 163 13.03 -5.24 5.47
C GLY A 163 12.37 -3.96 6.02
N SER A 164 11.07 -3.81 5.86
CA SER A 164 10.32 -2.69 6.44
C SER A 164 10.39 -2.71 7.96
N PRO A 165 10.66 -1.56 8.62
CA PRO A 165 10.70 -1.50 10.07
C PRO A 165 9.34 -1.88 10.68
N MET A 166 9.39 -2.61 11.81
CA MET A 166 8.22 -3.10 12.54
C MET A 166 7.24 -3.91 11.66
N GLY A 167 7.68 -4.46 10.54
CA GLY A 167 6.84 -5.18 9.58
C GLY A 167 5.84 -4.30 8.80
N ILE A 168 5.94 -2.99 8.87
CA ILE A 168 4.95 -2.06 8.26
C ILE A 168 4.93 -2.23 6.74
N THR A 169 3.77 -2.61 6.19
CA THR A 169 3.63 -2.83 4.75
C THR A 169 2.34 -2.24 4.16
N GLY A 170 1.49 -1.68 4.99
CA GLY A 170 0.33 -0.89 4.58
C GLY A 170 0.06 0.22 5.57
N VAL A 171 -0.33 1.39 5.06
CA VAL A 171 -0.62 2.58 5.86
C VAL A 171 -1.88 3.29 5.37
N THR A 172 -2.49 4.09 6.23
CA THR A 172 -3.70 4.85 5.90
C THR A 172 -3.60 6.28 6.41
N THR A 173 -4.47 7.17 5.91
CA THR A 173 -4.64 8.53 6.42
C THR A 173 -5.38 8.54 7.75
N GLU A 174 -5.31 9.65 8.49
CA GLU A 174 -6.02 9.82 9.76
C GLU A 174 -7.55 9.69 9.63
N ASP A 175 -8.11 10.13 8.50
CA ASP A 175 -9.53 9.98 8.19
C ASP A 175 -9.88 8.62 7.56
N GLY A 176 -8.89 7.78 7.30
CA GLY A 176 -9.03 6.42 6.78
C GLY A 176 -9.43 6.29 5.32
N ARG A 177 -9.64 7.40 4.61
CA ARG A 177 -10.14 7.38 3.21
C ARG A 177 -9.08 6.99 2.18
N ALA A 178 -7.82 7.18 2.47
CA ALA A 178 -6.73 6.74 1.60
C ALA A 178 -5.91 5.65 2.29
N THR A 179 -5.81 4.49 1.66
CA THR A 179 -5.02 3.34 2.14
C THR A 179 -4.07 2.89 1.05
N ILE A 180 -2.81 2.69 1.41
CA ILE A 180 -1.78 2.20 0.49
C ILE A 180 -1.08 0.98 1.08
N MET A 181 -0.72 0.01 0.23
CA MET A 181 -0.06 -1.22 0.65
C MET A 181 0.87 -1.77 -0.43
N MET A 182 1.96 -2.39 -0.01
CA MET A 182 2.91 -2.98 -0.94
C MET A 182 2.53 -4.39 -1.44
N PRO A 183 1.95 -5.28 -0.62
CA PRO A 183 1.51 -6.59 -1.10
C PRO A 183 0.23 -6.49 -1.94
N HIS A 184 -0.04 -7.59 -2.67
CA HIS A 184 -1.08 -7.70 -3.68
C HIS A 184 -2.28 -8.53 -3.20
N PRO A 185 -3.32 -7.94 -2.60
CA PRO A 185 -4.52 -8.68 -2.17
C PRO A 185 -5.29 -9.27 -3.37
N GLU A 186 -5.25 -8.61 -4.53
CA GLU A 186 -5.93 -9.04 -5.74
C GLU A 186 -5.39 -10.37 -6.32
N ARG A 187 -4.23 -10.82 -5.87
CA ARG A 187 -3.62 -12.08 -6.34
C ARG A 187 -3.97 -13.28 -5.49
N VAL A 188 -4.63 -13.10 -4.35
CA VAL A 188 -4.91 -14.18 -3.39
C VAL A 188 -6.37 -14.20 -2.92
N PHE A 189 -7.26 -13.44 -3.57
CA PHE A 189 -8.67 -13.34 -3.18
C PHE A 189 -9.48 -14.62 -3.41
N ARG A 190 -8.96 -15.57 -4.19
CA ARG A 190 -9.58 -16.89 -4.40
C ARG A 190 -8.62 -17.99 -3.93
N THR A 191 -9.15 -18.99 -3.26
CA THR A 191 -8.39 -20.14 -2.76
C THR A 191 -7.57 -20.81 -3.87
N VAL A 192 -8.15 -20.98 -5.07
CA VAL A 192 -7.49 -21.60 -6.23
C VAL A 192 -6.22 -20.86 -6.69
N THR A 193 -6.02 -19.61 -6.31
CA THR A 193 -4.79 -18.85 -6.66
C THR A 193 -3.58 -19.25 -5.80
N ASN A 194 -3.81 -19.97 -4.69
CA ASN A 194 -2.75 -20.47 -3.83
C ASN A 194 -2.28 -21.84 -4.32
N SER A 195 -0.96 -22.05 -4.36
CA SER A 195 -0.37 -23.34 -4.71
C SER A 195 -0.64 -24.44 -3.67
N TRP A 196 -0.94 -24.04 -2.46
CA TRP A 196 -1.40 -24.87 -1.35
C TRP A 196 -2.32 -24.06 -0.44
N HIS A 197 -3.32 -24.69 0.12
CA HIS A 197 -4.22 -24.11 1.12
C HIS A 197 -4.76 -25.23 2.04
N PRO A 198 -5.21 -24.91 3.26
CA PRO A 198 -5.93 -25.85 4.11
C PRO A 198 -7.23 -26.35 3.44
N ASP A 199 -7.59 -27.61 3.66
CA ASP A 199 -8.77 -28.22 3.05
C ASP A 199 -10.11 -27.56 3.46
N ASN A 200 -10.12 -26.84 4.58
CA ASN A 200 -11.31 -26.15 5.09
C ASN A 200 -11.51 -24.74 4.52
N TRP A 201 -10.63 -24.26 3.64
CA TRP A 201 -10.85 -23.00 2.93
C TRP A 201 -11.92 -23.17 1.86
N GLN A 202 -12.80 -22.18 1.73
CA GLN A 202 -13.81 -22.16 0.68
C GLN A 202 -13.19 -21.72 -0.66
N GLU A 203 -13.92 -21.95 -1.78
CA GLU A 203 -13.42 -21.59 -3.12
C GLU A 203 -13.12 -20.09 -3.29
N ASP A 204 -13.91 -19.26 -2.65
CA ASP A 204 -13.85 -17.79 -2.77
C ASP A 204 -12.91 -17.11 -1.75
N GLY A 205 -12.08 -17.87 -1.07
CA GLY A 205 -11.09 -17.35 -0.12
C GLY A 205 -11.32 -17.82 1.32
N ALA A 206 -10.39 -17.42 2.21
CA ALA A 206 -10.41 -17.76 3.63
C ALA A 206 -11.27 -16.79 4.43
#